data_85cf1fd5b98d4b0b9a121991bbfb5031
#
_entry.id   85cf1fd5b98d4b0b9a121991bbfb5031
#
_cell.length_a   1.000
_cell.length_b   1.000
_cell.length_c   1.000
_cell.angle_alpha   90.00
_cell.angle_beta   90.00
_cell.angle_gamma   90.00
#
_symmetry.space_group_name_H-M   'P 1'
#
loop_
_entity.id
_entity.type
_entity.pdbx_description
1 polymer ?
#
loop_
_entity_poly.entity_id
_entity_poly.type
_entity_poly.pdbx_seq_one_letter_code
_entity_poly.pdbx_strand_id
1 'polypeptide(L)'
;MILPRVKIQFLNGQLGTVGESADGLMALICGAAAVASTMVLNTAYTITSMDDLAALGVTSENNAALYKQVSEFYDEADAGTKLILYPVAPTTTVTALCDYTQTDAGYARDLIAKQNGNLRGIGIANLNTGTKEESADGLDPDVFTALPKAQQLAEWATTDLYAPLFFILEGRNYDSSKELKDMTQEKYDRVGITIGDTVASSKGASIGTLLGRMASIPVQRNIGRVKDGSLAPLKMFVGASKVDESESAIRGIFEKGYIVPRKYVGRTGYFYADDNLACDPTGDY
;
A
#
# COMPACT_ATOMS: atom_id res chain seq x y z
N MET A 1 -22.88 -25.39 -0.42
CA MET A 1 -21.58 -26.08 -0.23
C MET A 1 -20.92 -26.17 -1.60
N ILE A 2 -19.92 -25.34 -1.89
CA ILE A 2 -19.19 -25.34 -3.16
C ILE A 2 -18.00 -26.27 -2.96
N LEU A 3 -17.92 -27.32 -3.78
CA LEU A 3 -16.80 -28.25 -3.74
C LEU A 3 -15.50 -27.54 -4.17
N PRO A 4 -14.37 -27.80 -3.51
CA PRO A 4 -13.09 -27.26 -3.92
C PRO A 4 -12.76 -27.67 -5.36
N ARG A 5 -12.45 -26.70 -6.22
CA ARG A 5 -12.08 -26.93 -7.61
C ARG A 5 -10.57 -26.78 -7.75
N VAL A 6 -9.90 -27.85 -8.09
CA VAL A 6 -8.55 -27.78 -8.66
C VAL A 6 -8.71 -27.48 -10.15
N LYS A 7 -8.32 -26.29 -10.60
CA LYS A 7 -8.29 -25.96 -12.03
C LYS A 7 -6.89 -26.26 -12.57
N ILE A 8 -6.76 -27.41 -13.23
CA ILE A 8 -5.53 -27.70 -13.99
C ILE A 8 -5.71 -27.10 -15.38
N GLN A 9 -4.94 -26.11 -15.74
CA GLN A 9 -4.84 -25.59 -17.10
C GLN A 9 -3.62 -26.20 -17.77
N PHE A 10 -3.85 -27.02 -18.79
CA PHE A 10 -2.80 -27.45 -19.72
C PHE A 10 -2.66 -26.38 -20.79
N LEU A 11 -1.56 -25.62 -20.76
CA LEU A 11 -1.21 -24.70 -21.83
C LEU A 11 -0.42 -25.46 -22.89
N ASN A 12 -0.99 -25.56 -24.08
CA ASN A 12 -0.34 -26.22 -25.22
C ASN A 12 0.92 -25.44 -25.66
N GLY A 13 2.08 -26.01 -25.44
CA GLY A 13 3.24 -25.84 -26.31
C GLY A 13 4.06 -24.56 -26.17
N GLN A 14 3.92 -23.78 -25.15
CA GLN A 14 4.89 -22.72 -24.82
C GLN A 14 5.82 -23.16 -23.68
N LEU A 15 6.68 -24.10 -23.98
CA LEU A 15 7.92 -24.33 -23.23
C LEU A 15 8.89 -23.20 -23.56
N GLY A 16 8.80 -22.07 -22.88
CA GLY A 16 9.76 -21.02 -23.19
C GLY A 16 9.71 -19.74 -22.40
N THR A 17 8.67 -19.44 -21.73
CA THR A 17 8.65 -18.41 -20.67
C THR A 17 7.44 -18.71 -19.80
N VAL A 18 7.66 -19.33 -18.67
CA VAL A 18 6.76 -19.12 -17.55
C VAL A 18 6.97 -17.65 -17.24
N GLY A 19 6.15 -16.78 -17.81
CA GLY A 19 6.02 -15.44 -17.31
C GLY A 19 5.68 -15.61 -15.83
N GLU A 20 6.53 -15.12 -14.95
CA GLU A 20 6.20 -15.05 -13.54
C GLU A 20 4.89 -14.27 -13.51
N SER A 21 3.76 -14.94 -13.36
CA SER A 21 2.50 -14.26 -13.15
C SER A 21 2.66 -13.52 -11.83
N ALA A 22 2.62 -12.19 -11.87
CA ALA A 22 2.43 -11.40 -10.68
C ALA A 22 1.10 -11.86 -10.08
N ASP A 23 1.15 -12.78 -9.13
CA ASP A 23 -0.02 -13.41 -8.54
C ASP A 23 -0.82 -12.47 -7.64
N GLY A 24 -0.46 -11.17 -7.59
CA GLY A 24 -1.03 -10.17 -6.72
C GLY A 24 -1.63 -8.98 -7.45
N LEU A 25 -2.97 -8.97 -7.65
CA LEU A 25 -3.66 -7.74 -8.01
C LEU A 25 -3.69 -6.80 -6.81
N MET A 26 -3.06 -5.62 -6.96
CA MET A 26 -3.03 -4.58 -5.93
C MET A 26 -4.12 -3.55 -6.17
N ALA A 27 -4.63 -2.98 -5.09
CA ALA A 27 -5.51 -1.81 -5.14
C ALA A 27 -4.88 -0.63 -4.39
N LEU A 28 -5.05 0.55 -4.93
CA LEU A 28 -4.72 1.81 -4.29
C LEU A 28 -6.01 2.59 -4.01
N ILE A 29 -6.35 2.75 -2.73
CA ILE A 29 -7.38 3.68 -2.29
C ILE A 29 -6.69 5.00 -1.95
N CYS A 30 -7.03 6.05 -2.65
CA CYS A 30 -6.36 7.33 -2.48
C CYS A 30 -7.34 8.48 -2.41
N GLY A 31 -7.09 9.40 -1.48
CA GLY A 31 -7.82 10.66 -1.41
C GLY A 31 -7.57 11.52 -2.64
N ALA A 32 -8.64 11.85 -3.38
CA ALA A 32 -8.57 12.57 -4.63
C ALA A 32 -9.77 13.52 -4.83
N ALA A 33 -9.60 14.48 -5.72
CA ALA A 33 -10.70 15.27 -6.25
C ALA A 33 -11.29 14.59 -7.49
N ALA A 34 -12.60 14.60 -7.63
CA ALA A 34 -13.25 14.12 -8.85
C ALA A 34 -12.80 14.93 -10.09
N VAL A 35 -12.69 14.26 -11.22
CA VAL A 35 -12.45 14.92 -12.51
C VAL A 35 -13.73 14.84 -13.35
N ALA A 36 -14.19 15.98 -13.80
CA ALA A 36 -15.48 16.08 -14.51
C ALA A 36 -15.54 15.13 -15.70
N SER A 37 -16.58 14.33 -15.76
CA SER A 37 -16.90 13.37 -16.83
C SER A 37 -15.96 12.14 -16.96
N THR A 38 -14.85 12.06 -16.25
CA THR A 38 -13.86 10.99 -16.44
C THR A 38 -13.53 10.20 -15.19
N MET A 39 -13.36 10.86 -14.04
CA MET A 39 -13.06 10.18 -12.78
C MET A 39 -14.07 10.57 -11.70
N VAL A 40 -14.90 9.61 -11.33
CA VAL A 40 -15.90 9.74 -10.26
C VAL A 40 -15.34 9.10 -8.99
N LEU A 41 -15.53 9.75 -7.84
CA LEU A 41 -15.14 9.18 -6.55
C LEU A 41 -15.97 7.92 -6.24
N ASN A 42 -15.43 7.06 -5.40
CA ASN A 42 -16.06 5.81 -4.95
C ASN A 42 -16.34 4.82 -6.09
N THR A 43 -15.53 4.91 -7.14
CA THR A 43 -15.61 4.03 -8.32
C THR A 43 -14.25 3.39 -8.56
N ALA A 44 -14.23 2.07 -8.78
CA ALA A 44 -13.00 1.34 -9.08
C ALA A 44 -12.65 1.48 -10.57
N TYR A 45 -11.41 1.85 -10.85
CA TYR A 45 -10.83 1.92 -12.19
C TYR A 45 -9.69 0.93 -12.29
N THR A 46 -9.64 0.16 -13.36
CA THR A 46 -8.47 -0.67 -13.67
C THR A 46 -7.56 0.11 -14.61
N ILE A 47 -6.36 0.35 -14.18
CA ILE A 47 -5.33 1.04 -14.97
C ILE A 47 -4.10 0.13 -15.12
N THR A 48 -3.36 0.29 -16.20
CA THR A 48 -2.17 -0.49 -16.56
C THR A 48 -0.96 0.38 -16.87
N SER A 49 -1.16 1.70 -16.89
CA SER A 49 -0.12 2.67 -17.24
C SER A 49 -0.49 4.08 -16.75
N MET A 50 0.48 4.99 -16.82
CA MET A 50 0.25 6.42 -16.63
C MET A 50 -0.64 7.04 -17.73
N ASP A 51 -0.70 6.44 -18.92
CA ASP A 51 -1.59 6.91 -20.01
C ASP A 51 -3.05 6.64 -19.64
N ASP A 52 -3.35 5.52 -18.98
CA ASP A 52 -4.71 5.26 -18.49
C ASP A 52 -5.11 6.27 -17.41
N LEU A 53 -4.19 6.65 -16.53
CA LEU A 53 -4.42 7.70 -15.53
C LEU A 53 -4.67 9.06 -16.20
N ALA A 54 -3.91 9.39 -17.24
CA ALA A 54 -4.10 10.60 -18.02
C ALA A 54 -5.45 10.59 -18.77
N ALA A 55 -5.91 9.42 -19.26
CA ALA A 55 -7.23 9.27 -19.86
C ALA A 55 -8.38 9.52 -18.87
N LEU A 56 -8.16 9.29 -17.57
CA LEU A 56 -9.06 9.71 -16.48
C LEU A 56 -8.99 11.21 -16.19
N GLY A 57 -8.15 11.96 -16.89
CA GLY A 57 -7.97 13.40 -16.70
C GLY A 57 -7.19 13.79 -15.44
N VAL A 58 -6.52 12.84 -14.82
CA VAL A 58 -5.70 13.07 -13.63
C VAL A 58 -4.34 13.61 -14.02
N THR A 59 -3.94 14.72 -13.41
CA THR A 59 -2.64 15.36 -13.61
C THR A 59 -1.98 15.68 -12.27
N SER A 60 -0.69 16.00 -12.30
CA SER A 60 0.05 16.47 -11.13
C SER A 60 -0.49 17.80 -10.56
N GLU A 61 -1.29 18.55 -11.33
CA GLU A 61 -1.85 19.84 -10.93
C GLU A 61 -3.20 19.68 -10.22
N ASN A 62 -4.09 18.82 -10.75
CA ASN A 62 -5.44 18.67 -10.21
C ASN A 62 -5.55 17.60 -9.11
N ASN A 63 -4.66 16.62 -9.10
CA ASN A 63 -4.64 15.51 -8.13
C ASN A 63 -3.19 15.10 -7.80
N ALA A 64 -2.39 16.02 -7.30
CA ALA A 64 -0.95 15.83 -7.07
C ALA A 64 -0.62 14.56 -6.25
N ALA A 65 -1.35 14.31 -5.16
CA ALA A 65 -1.11 13.15 -4.30
C ALA A 65 -1.44 11.82 -5.02
N LEU A 66 -2.59 11.75 -5.69
CA LEU A 66 -2.97 10.58 -6.47
C LEU A 66 -1.99 10.32 -7.61
N TYR A 67 -1.67 11.37 -8.39
CA TYR A 67 -0.70 11.29 -9.49
C TYR A 67 0.66 10.76 -9.00
N LYS A 68 1.17 11.29 -7.87
CA LYS A 68 2.41 10.83 -7.26
C LYS A 68 2.36 9.34 -6.93
N GLN A 69 1.33 8.88 -6.22
CA GLN A 69 1.24 7.48 -5.79
C GLN A 69 1.17 6.52 -6.99
N VAL A 70 0.41 6.87 -8.03
CA VAL A 70 0.31 6.05 -9.25
C VAL A 70 1.61 6.09 -10.07
N SER A 71 2.26 7.24 -10.18
CA SER A 71 3.58 7.36 -10.84
C SER A 71 4.62 6.48 -10.13
N GLU A 72 4.70 6.57 -8.81
CA GLU A 72 5.60 5.74 -8.01
C GLU A 72 5.33 4.23 -8.14
N PHE A 73 4.05 3.85 -8.30
CA PHE A 73 3.69 2.47 -8.56
C PHE A 73 4.25 1.99 -9.91
N TYR A 74 4.06 2.76 -10.98
CA TYR A 74 4.54 2.37 -12.31
C TYR A 74 6.05 2.58 -12.52
N ASP A 75 6.70 3.37 -11.69
CA ASP A 75 8.16 3.46 -11.66
C ASP A 75 8.81 2.16 -11.10
N GLU A 76 8.08 1.43 -10.25
CA GLU A 76 8.54 0.22 -9.57
C GLU A 76 7.97 -1.06 -10.19
N ALA A 77 6.73 -1.04 -10.65
CA ALA A 77 6.05 -2.21 -11.22
C ALA A 77 6.46 -2.44 -12.68
N ASP A 78 6.36 -3.69 -13.13
CA ASP A 78 6.56 -4.05 -14.52
C ASP A 78 5.52 -3.40 -15.44
N ALA A 79 5.92 -3.09 -16.66
CA ALA A 79 5.04 -2.50 -17.67
C ALA A 79 3.81 -3.37 -17.92
N GLY A 80 2.62 -2.76 -17.90
CA GLY A 80 1.34 -3.43 -18.08
C GLY A 80 0.76 -4.07 -16.82
N THR A 81 1.43 -3.92 -15.66
CA THR A 81 0.89 -4.37 -14.38
C THR A 81 -0.44 -3.68 -14.08
N LYS A 82 -1.45 -4.47 -13.72
CA LYS A 82 -2.77 -3.94 -13.37
C LYS A 82 -2.76 -3.36 -11.95
N LEU A 83 -3.30 -2.16 -11.83
CA LEU A 83 -3.60 -1.52 -10.56
C LEU A 83 -5.08 -1.19 -10.51
N ILE A 84 -5.76 -1.56 -9.42
CA ILE A 84 -7.12 -1.09 -9.15
C ILE A 84 -7.02 0.23 -8.40
N LEU A 85 -7.40 1.30 -9.05
CA LEU A 85 -7.47 2.63 -8.47
C LEU A 85 -8.87 2.89 -7.90
N TYR A 86 -8.96 3.29 -6.64
CA TYR A 86 -10.22 3.64 -5.98
C TYR A 86 -10.12 5.01 -5.34
N PRO A 87 -10.48 6.08 -6.08
CA PRO A 87 -10.45 7.45 -5.56
C PRO A 87 -11.60 7.68 -4.58
N VAL A 88 -11.29 8.25 -3.43
CA VAL A 88 -12.28 8.62 -2.41
C VAL A 88 -12.07 10.08 -1.99
N ALA A 89 -13.04 10.67 -1.29
CA ALA A 89 -12.87 12.02 -0.78
C ALA A 89 -11.67 12.10 0.19
N PRO A 90 -10.73 13.04 0.05
CA PRO A 90 -9.52 13.11 0.88
C PRO A 90 -9.82 13.42 2.35
N THR A 91 -11.03 13.89 2.67
CA THR A 91 -11.51 14.11 4.04
C THR A 91 -12.02 12.84 4.72
N THR A 92 -12.16 11.74 3.98
CA THR A 92 -12.54 10.44 4.56
C THR A 92 -11.47 9.97 5.53
N THR A 93 -11.85 9.51 6.71
CA THR A 93 -10.94 8.91 7.67
C THR A 93 -10.63 7.46 7.27
N VAL A 94 -9.43 7.00 7.56
CA VAL A 94 -9.03 5.60 7.30
C VAL A 94 -9.91 4.66 8.14
N THR A 95 -10.23 5.08 9.38
CA THR A 95 -11.13 4.36 10.28
C THR A 95 -12.52 4.15 9.68
N ALA A 96 -13.11 5.17 9.06
CA ALA A 96 -14.42 5.05 8.41
C ALA A 96 -14.34 4.18 7.16
N LEU A 97 -13.29 4.38 6.31
CA LEU A 97 -13.07 3.62 5.10
C LEU A 97 -12.98 2.10 5.37
N CYS A 98 -12.33 1.70 6.45
CA CYS A 98 -12.12 0.30 6.83
C CYS A 98 -13.27 -0.30 7.66
N ASP A 99 -14.36 0.41 7.87
CA ASP A 99 -15.50 -0.13 8.62
C ASP A 99 -16.19 -1.26 7.84
N TYR A 100 -15.98 -2.49 8.27
CA TYR A 100 -16.49 -3.68 7.58
C TYR A 100 -18.03 -3.80 7.63
N THR A 101 -18.69 -3.08 8.51
CA THR A 101 -20.17 -3.07 8.60
C THR A 101 -20.80 -2.26 7.47
N GLN A 102 -20.03 -1.38 6.84
CA GLN A 102 -20.47 -0.52 5.74
C GLN A 102 -20.33 -1.26 4.40
N THR A 103 -21.41 -1.27 3.62
CA THR A 103 -21.48 -1.98 2.34
C THR A 103 -21.61 -1.07 1.13
N ASP A 104 -21.78 0.23 1.39
CA ASP A 104 -22.01 1.23 0.33
C ASP A 104 -20.72 1.56 -0.43
N ALA A 105 -20.89 2.16 -1.60
CA ALA A 105 -19.77 2.70 -2.38
C ALA A 105 -19.02 3.78 -1.56
N GLY A 106 -17.69 3.74 -1.59
CA GLY A 106 -16.83 4.62 -0.80
C GLY A 106 -16.17 3.94 0.40
N TYR A 107 -16.53 2.69 0.67
CA TYR A 107 -15.91 1.86 1.70
C TYR A 107 -15.05 0.76 1.08
N ALA A 108 -13.99 0.36 1.78
CA ALA A 108 -13.07 -0.68 1.29
C ALA A 108 -13.77 -2.04 1.11
N ARG A 109 -14.78 -2.33 1.91
CA ARG A 109 -15.60 -3.55 1.78
C ARG A 109 -16.29 -3.67 0.43
N ASP A 110 -16.86 -2.58 -0.09
CA ASP A 110 -17.49 -2.54 -1.43
C ASP A 110 -16.48 -2.85 -2.53
N LEU A 111 -15.29 -2.23 -2.45
CA LEU A 111 -14.20 -2.50 -3.38
C LEU A 111 -13.81 -3.99 -3.37
N ILE A 112 -13.57 -4.57 -2.20
CA ILE A 112 -13.18 -5.98 -2.06
C ILE A 112 -14.24 -6.91 -2.64
N ALA A 113 -15.51 -6.67 -2.31
CA ALA A 113 -16.63 -7.48 -2.82
C ALA A 113 -16.72 -7.44 -4.35
N LYS A 114 -16.55 -6.28 -4.97
CA LYS A 114 -16.59 -6.08 -6.43
C LYS A 114 -15.42 -6.75 -7.16
N GLN A 115 -14.28 -6.93 -6.50
CA GLN A 115 -13.11 -7.58 -7.11
C GLN A 115 -13.14 -9.11 -7.05
N ASN A 116 -14.19 -9.72 -6.50
CA ASN A 116 -14.43 -11.16 -6.52
C ASN A 116 -13.24 -12.01 -6.04
N GLY A 117 -12.55 -11.58 -5.00
CA GLY A 117 -11.42 -12.32 -4.43
C GLY A 117 -10.11 -12.23 -5.20
N ASN A 118 -10.00 -11.35 -6.19
CA ASN A 118 -8.77 -11.20 -6.97
C ASN A 118 -7.73 -10.31 -6.30
N LEU A 119 -8.13 -9.42 -5.37
CA LEU A 119 -7.20 -8.56 -4.65
C LEU A 119 -6.33 -9.35 -3.67
N ARG A 120 -5.06 -8.96 -3.60
CA ARG A 120 -4.10 -9.50 -2.62
C ARG A 120 -3.60 -8.44 -1.65
N GLY A 121 -3.50 -7.19 -2.09
CA GLY A 121 -3.09 -6.08 -1.24
C GLY A 121 -3.84 -4.80 -1.56
N ILE A 122 -4.11 -4.01 -0.52
CA ILE A 122 -4.76 -2.71 -0.60
C ILE A 122 -3.87 -1.69 0.10
N GLY A 123 -3.38 -0.71 -0.65
CA GLY A 123 -2.71 0.46 -0.08
C GLY A 123 -3.69 1.61 0.11
N ILE A 124 -3.57 2.31 1.22
CA ILE A 124 -4.41 3.46 1.56
C ILE A 124 -3.52 4.68 1.72
N ALA A 125 -3.77 5.74 0.96
CA ALA A 125 -2.96 6.95 0.93
C ALA A 125 -3.79 8.23 0.87
N ASN A 126 -3.22 9.32 1.39
CA ASN A 126 -3.75 10.68 1.29
C ASN A 126 -5.18 10.83 1.83
N LEU A 127 -5.51 10.17 2.92
CA LEU A 127 -6.78 10.30 3.62
C LEU A 127 -6.67 11.17 4.88
N ASN A 128 -7.83 11.51 5.47
CA ASN A 128 -7.93 12.36 6.67
C ASN A 128 -7.25 13.73 6.52
N THR A 129 -7.26 14.30 5.30
CA THR A 129 -6.57 15.58 5.02
C THR A 129 -7.36 16.81 5.45
N GLY A 130 -8.63 16.65 5.84
CA GLY A 130 -9.51 17.73 6.30
C GLY A 130 -9.44 18.03 7.79
N THR A 131 -8.72 17.22 8.56
CA THR A 131 -8.57 17.40 10.01
C THR A 131 -7.28 18.19 10.31
N LYS A 132 -7.20 18.69 11.54
CA LYS A 132 -5.94 19.28 12.02
C LYS A 132 -4.83 18.24 11.98
N GLU A 133 -3.65 18.67 11.52
CA GLU A 133 -2.46 17.81 11.56
C GLU A 133 -2.08 17.56 13.03
N GLU A 134 -2.45 16.38 13.50
CA GLU A 134 -2.10 15.90 14.83
C GLU A 134 -1.22 14.66 14.72
N SER A 135 -0.33 14.51 15.68
CA SER A 135 0.46 13.29 15.82
C SER A 135 0.36 12.85 17.28
N ALA A 136 -0.15 11.66 17.50
CA ALA A 136 -0.09 10.95 18.77
C ALA A 136 0.70 9.65 18.54
N ASP A 137 1.54 9.29 19.49
CA ASP A 137 2.38 8.09 19.32
C ASP A 137 3.16 8.09 17.97
N GLY A 138 3.58 9.28 17.52
CA GLY A 138 4.41 9.50 16.34
C GLY A 138 3.69 9.55 15.00
N LEU A 139 2.40 9.22 14.91
CA LEU A 139 1.58 9.26 13.69
C LEU A 139 0.22 9.93 13.92
N ASP A 140 -0.54 10.13 12.84
CA ASP A 140 -1.93 10.54 12.91
C ASP A 140 -2.75 9.49 13.72
N PRO A 141 -3.54 9.91 14.72
CA PRO A 141 -4.33 9.00 15.55
C PRO A 141 -5.30 8.11 14.77
N ASP A 142 -5.81 8.58 13.62
CA ASP A 142 -6.72 7.81 12.77
C ASP A 142 -6.05 6.54 12.22
N VAL A 143 -4.72 6.56 11.99
CA VAL A 143 -3.98 5.38 11.53
C VAL A 143 -4.10 4.24 12.55
N PHE A 144 -3.88 4.54 13.83
CA PHE A 144 -3.96 3.54 14.90
C PHE A 144 -5.39 3.06 15.15
N THR A 145 -6.36 3.97 15.06
CA THR A 145 -7.77 3.62 15.22
C THR A 145 -8.30 2.76 14.07
N ALA A 146 -7.71 2.89 12.88
CA ALA A 146 -8.07 2.10 11.70
C ALA A 146 -7.54 0.66 11.74
N LEU A 147 -6.43 0.38 12.46
CA LEU A 147 -5.78 -0.94 12.47
C LEU A 147 -6.74 -2.10 12.77
N PRO A 148 -7.49 -2.10 13.91
CA PRO A 148 -8.38 -3.22 14.21
C PRO A 148 -9.49 -3.36 13.17
N LYS A 149 -9.93 -2.26 12.53
CA LYS A 149 -10.97 -2.30 11.50
C LYS A 149 -10.42 -2.86 10.18
N ALA A 150 -9.21 -2.48 9.77
CA ALA A 150 -8.55 -3.04 8.60
C ALA A 150 -8.25 -4.54 8.78
N GLN A 151 -7.80 -4.95 9.96
CA GLN A 151 -7.60 -6.34 10.32
C GLN A 151 -8.91 -7.13 10.19
N GLN A 152 -9.98 -6.66 10.83
CA GLN A 152 -11.29 -7.29 10.78
C GLN A 152 -11.83 -7.40 9.34
N LEU A 153 -11.59 -6.39 8.50
CA LEU A 153 -12.00 -6.40 7.11
C LEU A 153 -11.20 -7.44 6.28
N ALA A 154 -9.90 -7.58 6.55
CA ALA A 154 -9.06 -8.60 5.92
C ALA A 154 -9.44 -10.02 6.35
N GLU A 155 -9.78 -10.21 7.62
CA GLU A 155 -10.31 -11.47 8.16
C GLU A 155 -11.64 -11.82 7.52
N TRP A 156 -12.58 -10.86 7.42
CA TRP A 156 -13.85 -11.05 6.72
C TRP A 156 -13.63 -11.48 5.26
N ALA A 157 -12.75 -10.82 4.53
CA ALA A 157 -12.44 -11.19 3.16
C ALA A 157 -11.89 -12.61 3.05
N THR A 158 -11.09 -13.03 4.02
CA THR A 158 -10.52 -14.38 4.06
C THR A 158 -11.57 -15.44 4.38
N THR A 159 -12.42 -15.20 5.38
CA THR A 159 -13.38 -16.20 5.88
C THR A 159 -14.63 -16.30 5.01
N ASP A 160 -15.17 -15.18 4.57
CA ASP A 160 -16.45 -15.13 3.87
C ASP A 160 -16.29 -15.19 2.34
N LEU A 161 -15.20 -14.59 1.81
CA LEU A 161 -14.94 -14.54 0.37
C LEU A 161 -13.84 -15.50 -0.09
N TYR A 162 -13.15 -16.19 0.84
CA TYR A 162 -11.95 -16.99 0.54
C TYR A 162 -10.89 -16.22 -0.22
N ALA A 163 -10.75 -14.93 0.07
CA ALA A 163 -9.89 -13.97 -0.59
C ALA A 163 -8.88 -13.38 0.41
N PRO A 164 -7.82 -14.12 0.76
CA PRO A 164 -6.81 -13.58 1.67
C PRO A 164 -6.16 -12.34 1.05
N LEU A 165 -6.15 -11.26 1.81
CA LEU A 165 -5.55 -9.98 1.43
C LEU A 165 -4.96 -9.30 2.67
N PHE A 166 -4.13 -8.30 2.43
CA PHE A 166 -3.55 -7.46 3.48
C PHE A 166 -3.77 -5.98 3.15
N PHE A 167 -3.66 -5.14 4.18
CA PHE A 167 -3.72 -3.69 4.09
C PHE A 167 -2.37 -3.07 4.39
N ILE A 168 -2.03 -2.03 3.62
CA ILE A 168 -0.91 -1.13 3.90
C ILE A 168 -1.48 0.26 4.15
N LEU A 169 -1.29 0.76 5.37
CA LEU A 169 -1.69 2.09 5.77
C LEU A 169 -0.53 3.08 5.62
N GLU A 170 -0.87 4.28 5.19
CA GLU A 170 0.08 5.39 5.16
C GLU A 170 0.42 5.83 6.60
N GLY A 171 1.69 5.86 6.95
CA GLY A 171 2.17 6.42 8.21
C GLY A 171 2.09 7.95 8.22
N ARG A 172 0.85 8.45 8.18
CA ARG A 172 0.54 9.86 8.02
C ARG A 172 0.98 10.68 9.22
N ASN A 173 1.38 11.93 8.97
CA ASN A 173 1.82 12.91 9.96
C ASN A 173 2.96 12.40 10.86
N TYR A 174 3.90 11.62 10.28
CA TYR A 174 5.05 11.15 11.02
C TYR A 174 5.83 12.31 11.67
N ASP A 175 6.01 12.19 12.98
CA ASP A 175 6.72 13.17 13.80
C ASP A 175 7.90 12.50 14.52
N SER A 176 9.10 12.75 14.02
CA SER A 176 10.34 12.18 14.56
C SER A 176 10.70 12.71 15.97
N SER A 177 10.03 13.74 16.46
CA SER A 177 10.22 14.26 17.83
C SER A 177 9.43 13.46 18.87
N LYS A 178 8.50 12.62 18.43
CA LYS A 178 7.65 11.78 19.29
C LYS A 178 8.09 10.32 19.23
N GLU A 179 7.87 9.63 20.30
CA GLU A 179 8.06 8.18 20.31
C GLU A 179 6.95 7.50 19.50
N LEU A 180 7.35 6.64 18.55
CA LEU A 180 6.41 5.79 17.82
C LEU A 180 5.83 4.72 18.74
N LYS A 181 4.54 4.43 18.59
CA LYS A 181 3.91 3.26 19.22
C LYS A 181 4.61 1.98 18.77
N ASP A 182 4.85 1.07 19.70
CA ASP A 182 5.41 -0.25 19.39
C ASP A 182 4.33 -1.17 18.85
N MET A 183 4.36 -1.39 17.54
CA MET A 183 3.40 -2.23 16.81
C MET A 183 3.69 -3.72 16.97
N THR A 184 4.90 -4.10 17.40
CA THR A 184 5.26 -5.52 17.62
C THR A 184 4.51 -6.17 18.78
N GLN A 185 3.86 -5.34 19.61
CA GLN A 185 3.00 -5.81 20.70
C GLN A 185 1.53 -5.99 20.29
N GLU A 186 1.20 -5.58 19.09
CA GLU A 186 -0.15 -5.70 18.54
C GLU A 186 -0.29 -7.00 17.72
N LYS A 187 -1.53 -7.47 17.55
CA LYS A 187 -1.82 -8.72 16.84
C LYS A 187 -2.52 -8.45 15.50
N TYR A 188 -1.92 -7.59 14.70
CA TYR A 188 -2.46 -7.26 13.38
C TYR A 188 -1.59 -7.90 12.30
N ASP A 189 -1.87 -9.18 12.01
CA ASP A 189 -1.09 -10.01 11.09
C ASP A 189 -1.38 -9.72 9.60
N ARG A 190 -2.40 -8.88 9.31
CA ARG A 190 -2.81 -8.54 7.94
C ARG A 190 -2.77 -7.05 7.64
N VAL A 191 -2.19 -6.27 8.52
CA VAL A 191 -2.11 -4.80 8.36
C VAL A 191 -0.69 -4.34 8.64
N GLY A 192 -0.11 -3.65 7.67
CA GLY A 192 1.18 -2.97 7.82
C GLY A 192 1.03 -1.46 7.76
N ILE A 193 1.95 -0.74 8.37
CA ILE A 193 2.08 0.72 8.28
C ILE A 193 3.43 1.04 7.65
N THR A 194 3.44 1.84 6.58
CA THR A 194 4.70 2.29 5.98
C THR A 194 5.01 3.74 6.34
N ILE A 195 6.27 3.99 6.67
CA ILE A 195 6.83 5.33 6.93
C ILE A 195 7.97 5.55 5.95
N GLY A 196 7.99 6.71 5.33
CA GLY A 196 8.99 7.10 4.35
C GLY A 196 8.37 7.55 3.04
N ASP A 197 8.98 8.58 2.45
CA ASP A 197 8.47 9.24 1.26
C ASP A 197 9.61 9.65 0.33
N THR A 198 9.30 9.85 -0.94
CA THR A 198 10.19 10.45 -1.94
C THR A 198 10.33 11.97 -1.77
N VAL A 199 9.47 12.57 -0.96
CA VAL A 199 9.43 14.01 -0.66
C VAL A 199 9.84 14.27 0.79
N ALA A 200 10.80 15.16 0.98
CA ALA A 200 11.23 15.57 2.33
C ALA A 200 10.10 16.29 3.09
N SER A 201 9.98 16.01 4.37
CA SER A 201 8.94 16.58 5.24
C SER A 201 7.51 16.34 4.75
N SER A 202 7.31 15.28 3.97
CA SER A 202 5.97 14.85 3.57
C SER A 202 5.13 14.49 4.79
N LYS A 203 3.83 14.74 4.68
CA LYS A 203 2.84 14.31 5.68
C LYS A 203 2.29 12.91 5.41
N GLY A 204 2.68 12.31 4.31
CA GLY A 204 2.30 10.97 3.89
C GLY A 204 3.48 10.01 3.76
N ALA A 205 3.27 8.92 3.03
CA ALA A 205 4.28 7.94 2.69
C ALA A 205 4.14 7.47 1.24
N SER A 206 5.20 6.88 0.67
CA SER A 206 5.22 6.33 -0.70
C SER A 206 4.53 4.96 -0.75
N ILE A 207 3.21 4.94 -0.62
CA ILE A 207 2.39 3.72 -0.77
C ILE A 207 2.54 3.16 -2.19
N GLY A 208 2.59 4.03 -3.21
CA GLY A 208 2.76 3.63 -4.61
C GLY A 208 4.01 2.82 -4.84
N THR A 209 5.17 3.27 -4.36
CA THR A 209 6.43 2.52 -4.45
C THR A 209 6.31 1.14 -3.78
N LEU A 210 5.71 1.06 -2.59
CA LEU A 210 5.57 -0.21 -1.88
C LEU A 210 4.66 -1.18 -2.63
N LEU A 211 3.49 -0.73 -3.08
CA LEU A 211 2.57 -1.55 -3.87
C LEU A 211 3.20 -1.98 -5.21
N GLY A 212 3.93 -1.09 -5.89
CA GLY A 212 4.65 -1.41 -7.12
C GLY A 212 5.70 -2.49 -6.90
N ARG A 213 6.47 -2.38 -5.81
CA ARG A 213 7.44 -3.39 -5.42
C ARG A 213 6.79 -4.74 -5.13
N MET A 214 5.67 -4.75 -4.43
CA MET A 214 4.91 -5.98 -4.15
C MET A 214 4.30 -6.59 -5.41
N ALA A 215 3.89 -5.76 -6.36
CA ALA A 215 3.33 -6.22 -7.63
C ALA A 215 4.41 -6.74 -8.61
N SER A 216 5.66 -6.29 -8.47
CA SER A 216 6.79 -6.68 -9.35
C SER A 216 7.49 -7.96 -8.92
N ILE A 217 7.24 -8.45 -7.71
CA ILE A 217 7.88 -9.67 -7.19
C ILE A 217 6.84 -10.75 -6.88
N PRO A 218 7.20 -12.05 -7.01
CA PRO A 218 6.32 -13.13 -6.59
C PRO A 218 5.98 -13.06 -5.09
N VAL A 219 4.76 -13.40 -4.73
CA VAL A 219 4.23 -13.35 -3.35
C VAL A 219 5.11 -14.03 -2.30
N GLN A 220 5.80 -15.10 -2.68
CA GLN A 220 6.71 -15.84 -1.78
C GLN A 220 8.07 -15.17 -1.58
N ARG A 221 8.34 -14.04 -2.21
CA ARG A 221 9.60 -13.30 -2.05
C ARG A 221 9.44 -12.13 -1.12
N ASN A 222 10.45 -11.95 -0.29
CA ASN A 222 10.59 -10.81 0.59
C ASN A 222 10.81 -9.52 -0.22
N ILE A 223 10.01 -8.48 0.05
CA ILE A 223 10.09 -7.18 -0.62
C ILE A 223 11.43 -6.45 -0.40
N GLY A 224 12.10 -6.71 0.72
CA GLY A 224 13.41 -6.15 1.06
C GLY A 224 14.59 -6.92 0.45
N ARG A 225 14.34 -7.96 -0.33
CA ARG A 225 15.39 -8.80 -0.91
C ARG A 225 16.29 -8.03 -1.87
N VAL A 226 17.56 -7.88 -1.47
CA VAL A 226 18.56 -7.09 -2.22
C VAL A 226 18.83 -7.64 -3.63
N LYS A 227 18.66 -8.95 -3.84
CA LYS A 227 18.89 -9.59 -5.16
C LYS A 227 17.87 -9.19 -6.23
N ASP A 228 16.70 -8.73 -5.82
CA ASP A 228 15.63 -8.30 -6.75
C ASP A 228 15.79 -6.83 -7.15
N GLY A 229 16.93 -6.21 -6.82
CA GLY A 229 17.27 -4.83 -7.19
C GLY A 229 16.84 -3.80 -6.13
N SER A 230 17.32 -2.58 -6.32
CA SER A 230 16.91 -1.44 -5.50
C SER A 230 15.54 -0.92 -5.93
N LEU A 231 14.89 -0.17 -5.04
CA LEU A 231 13.70 0.61 -5.36
C LEU A 231 14.01 1.65 -6.45
N ALA A 232 13.02 1.97 -7.26
CA ALA A 232 13.11 2.95 -8.34
C ALA A 232 13.46 4.39 -7.86
N PRO A 233 12.91 4.91 -6.75
CA PRO A 233 13.20 6.26 -6.31
C PRO A 233 14.68 6.53 -6.08
N LEU A 234 15.15 7.67 -6.58
CA LEU A 234 16.55 8.13 -6.41
C LEU A 234 16.78 8.83 -5.08
N LYS A 235 15.71 9.18 -4.37
CA LYS A 235 15.75 9.84 -3.05
C LYS A 235 14.60 9.31 -2.21
N MET A 236 14.92 9.00 -0.97
CA MET A 236 13.95 8.60 0.05
C MET A 236 14.23 9.37 1.34
N PHE A 237 13.16 9.73 2.03
CA PHE A 237 13.21 10.51 3.27
C PHE A 237 12.36 9.84 4.35
N VAL A 238 12.77 10.02 5.59
CA VAL A 238 11.98 9.71 6.77
C VAL A 238 11.81 11.01 7.54
N GLY A 239 10.63 11.59 7.48
CA GLY A 239 10.44 12.98 7.91
C GLY A 239 11.24 13.94 7.05
N ALA A 240 12.04 14.80 7.68
CA ALA A 240 12.93 15.76 6.98
C ALA A 240 14.27 15.16 6.55
N SER A 241 14.67 14.02 7.13
CA SER A 241 16.00 13.45 6.97
C SER A 241 16.04 12.47 5.81
N LYS A 242 17.12 12.49 5.03
CA LYS A 242 17.36 11.46 4.02
C LYS A 242 17.59 10.10 4.68
N VAL A 243 17.15 9.05 4.03
CA VAL A 243 17.33 7.66 4.49
C VAL A 243 18.80 7.31 4.67
N ASP A 244 19.69 7.76 3.78
CA ASP A 244 21.13 7.50 3.85
C ASP A 244 21.84 8.19 5.03
N GLU A 245 21.19 9.16 5.67
CA GLU A 245 21.74 9.95 6.78
C GLU A 245 21.07 9.60 8.12
N SER A 246 20.20 8.57 8.16
CA SER A 246 19.25 8.35 9.26
C SER A 246 19.22 6.92 9.78
N GLU A 247 20.33 6.18 9.70
CA GLU A 247 20.36 4.75 10.07
C GLU A 247 19.78 4.42 11.46
N SER A 248 20.07 5.26 12.47
CA SER A 248 19.56 5.05 13.84
C SER A 248 18.04 5.27 13.92
N ALA A 249 17.53 6.28 13.22
CA ALA A 249 16.09 6.56 13.17
C ALA A 249 15.35 5.43 12.42
N ILE A 250 15.89 4.98 11.30
CA ILE A 250 15.35 3.87 10.51
C ILE A 250 15.28 2.59 11.33
N ARG A 251 16.35 2.27 12.08
CA ARG A 251 16.37 1.13 12.98
C ARG A 251 15.29 1.23 14.05
N GLY A 252 15.13 2.39 14.69
CA GLY A 252 14.10 2.60 15.70
C GLY A 252 12.67 2.49 15.16
N ILE A 253 12.45 2.86 13.89
CA ILE A 253 11.16 2.69 13.21
C ILE A 253 10.92 1.21 12.92
N PHE A 254 11.90 0.55 12.31
CA PHE A 254 11.83 -0.86 11.96
C PHE A 254 11.63 -1.77 13.18
N GLU A 255 12.39 -1.58 14.25
CA GLU A 255 12.29 -2.36 15.50
C GLU A 255 10.92 -2.25 16.16
N LYS A 256 10.13 -1.24 15.81
CA LYS A 256 8.74 -1.05 16.27
C LYS A 256 7.68 -1.60 15.32
N GLY A 257 8.08 -2.37 14.28
CA GLY A 257 7.16 -3.08 13.39
C GLY A 257 6.60 -2.26 12.22
N TYR A 258 7.28 -1.19 11.82
CA TYR A 258 6.88 -0.39 10.66
C TYR A 258 7.70 -0.73 9.42
N ILE A 259 7.06 -0.66 8.26
CA ILE A 259 7.73 -0.80 6.96
C ILE A 259 8.45 0.51 6.65
N VAL A 260 9.76 0.45 6.45
CA VAL A 260 10.58 1.65 6.23
C VAL A 260 11.66 1.39 5.18
N PRO A 261 11.92 2.35 4.27
CA PRO A 261 13.04 2.23 3.34
C PRO A 261 14.37 2.41 4.09
N ARG A 262 15.40 1.71 3.62
CA ARG A 262 16.78 1.87 4.10
C ARG A 262 17.80 1.86 2.98
N LYS A 263 19.01 2.26 3.28
CA LYS A 263 20.18 2.14 2.41
C LYS A 263 21.19 1.21 3.04
N TYR A 264 21.63 0.20 2.29
CA TYR A 264 22.67 -0.71 2.75
C TYR A 264 24.06 -0.16 2.41
N VAL A 265 25.01 -0.32 3.33
CA VAL A 265 26.41 0.06 3.11
C VAL A 265 26.98 -0.69 1.90
N GLY A 266 27.60 0.05 0.99
CA GLY A 266 28.19 -0.52 -0.22
C GLY A 266 27.18 -0.90 -1.33
N ARG A 267 25.90 -0.53 -1.18
CA ARG A 267 24.88 -0.70 -2.21
C ARG A 267 24.40 0.63 -2.77
N THR A 268 24.06 0.63 -4.03
CA THR A 268 23.41 1.76 -4.68
C THR A 268 21.91 1.61 -4.58
N GLY A 269 21.20 2.73 -4.31
CA GLY A 269 19.73 2.77 -4.20
C GLY A 269 19.21 2.41 -2.80
N TYR A 270 17.90 2.35 -2.71
CA TYR A 270 17.15 2.09 -1.48
C TYR A 270 16.46 0.73 -1.55
N PHE A 271 16.17 0.19 -0.38
CA PHE A 271 15.51 -1.11 -0.21
C PHE A 271 14.54 -0.99 0.97
N TYR A 272 13.52 -1.83 1.04
CA TYR A 272 12.80 -1.94 2.31
C TYR A 272 13.68 -2.66 3.35
N ALA A 273 13.50 -2.27 4.61
CA ALA A 273 14.37 -2.77 5.69
C ALA A 273 14.17 -4.27 5.92
N ASP A 274 12.94 -4.74 5.75
CA ASP A 274 12.54 -6.13 5.93
C ASP A 274 11.25 -6.42 5.15
N ASP A 275 10.80 -7.66 5.20
CA ASP A 275 9.56 -8.20 4.67
C ASP A 275 8.39 -8.15 5.67
N ASN A 276 8.58 -7.55 6.82
CA ASN A 276 7.56 -7.48 7.85
C ASN A 276 6.40 -6.58 7.41
N LEU A 277 5.49 -7.14 6.60
CA LEU A 277 4.31 -6.45 6.08
C LEU A 277 3.20 -6.31 7.12
N ALA A 278 3.32 -7.00 8.25
CA ALA A 278 2.32 -7.02 9.30
C ALA A 278 2.89 -6.50 10.62
N CYS A 279 2.01 -6.00 11.46
CA CYS A 279 2.36 -5.52 12.80
C CYS A 279 2.58 -6.66 13.82
N ASP A 280 2.41 -7.91 13.44
CA ASP A 280 2.67 -9.07 14.28
C ASP A 280 3.93 -9.82 13.81
N PRO A 281 5.05 -9.71 14.53
CA PRO A 281 6.30 -10.39 14.15
C PRO A 281 6.27 -11.91 14.40
N THR A 282 5.23 -12.42 15.06
CA THR A 282 5.04 -13.85 15.34
C THR A 282 4.05 -14.52 14.40
N GLY A 283 3.48 -13.77 13.46
CA GLY A 283 2.57 -14.32 12.44
C GLY A 283 3.30 -15.32 11.54
N ASP A 284 2.70 -16.47 11.33
CA ASP A 284 3.17 -17.49 10.39
C ASP A 284 2.92 -17.01 8.94
N TYR A 285 3.89 -16.32 8.32
CA TYR A 285 3.93 -15.98 6.89
C TYR A 285 5.21 -16.42 6.23
#